data_da766c1e6714c6b22c9865d69a2df6d1
#
_entry.id   da766c1e6714c6b22c9865d69a2df6d1
#
_cell.length_a   1.000
_cell.length_b   1.000
_cell.length_c   1.000
_cell.angle_alpha   90.00
_cell.angle_beta   90.00
_cell.angle_gamma   90.00
#
_symmetry.space_group_name_H-M   'P 1'
#
loop_
_entity.id
_entity.type
_entity.pdbx_description
1 polymer ?
#
loop_
_entity_poly.entity_id
_entity_poly.type
_entity_poly.pdbx_seq_one_letter_code
_entity_poly.pdbx_strand_id
1 'polypeptide(L)'
;MQETKIIVAGSRSFSDYKLMSTILRTIFKKYKNVKIISGHARGADKLGEVYAWKHRIPFQIFPADWNTYGRRAGAIRNEKMASVGNVLVVFWDGISRGTLDMITVALEYDLMVYVVDYRNSKVYIGKEANNIFGEILPF
;
A
#
# COMPACT_ATOMS: atom_id res chain seq x y z
N MET A 1 -0.77 13.82 -19.43
CA MET A 1 -0.35 12.48 -18.97
C MET A 1 -1.14 12.12 -17.73
N GLN A 2 -1.63 10.91 -17.71
CA GLN A 2 -2.36 10.42 -16.55
C GLN A 2 -1.42 10.13 -15.38
N GLU A 3 -1.87 10.49 -14.20
CA GLU A 3 -1.17 10.22 -12.96
C GLU A 3 -1.46 8.78 -12.50
N THR A 4 -0.43 8.07 -12.07
CA THR A 4 -0.60 6.75 -11.46
C THR A 4 -0.56 6.91 -9.94
N LYS A 5 -1.67 6.63 -9.30
CA LYS A 5 -1.80 6.76 -7.85
C LYS A 5 -1.49 5.43 -7.20
N ILE A 6 -0.40 5.37 -6.44
CA ILE A 6 0.06 4.15 -5.79
C ILE A 6 -0.11 4.30 -4.29
N ILE A 7 -0.96 3.43 -3.72
CA ILE A 7 -1.17 3.37 -2.28
C ILE A 7 -0.01 2.59 -1.68
N VAL A 8 0.70 3.18 -0.72
CA VAL A 8 1.74 2.49 0.05
C VAL A 8 1.21 2.34 1.46
N ALA A 9 1.03 1.10 1.89
CA ALA A 9 0.40 0.78 3.16
C ALA A 9 1.05 -0.43 3.79
N GLY A 10 0.60 -0.82 4.98
CA GLY A 10 1.08 -2.03 5.62
C GLY A 10 1.02 -1.99 7.12
N SER A 11 1.75 -2.91 7.74
CA SER A 11 1.73 -3.13 9.17
C SER A 11 2.32 -1.95 9.94
N ARG A 12 1.71 -1.65 11.08
CA ARG A 12 2.18 -0.55 11.95
C ARG A 12 3.55 -0.82 12.55
N SER A 13 3.92 -2.09 12.64
CA SER A 13 5.23 -2.50 13.17
C SER A 13 6.31 -2.59 12.11
N PHE A 14 5.98 -2.33 10.85
CA PHE A 14 6.97 -2.36 9.78
C PHE A 14 7.94 -1.17 9.92
N SER A 15 9.24 -1.45 9.88
CA SER A 15 10.26 -0.43 10.07
C SER A 15 11.47 -0.55 9.12
N ASP A 16 11.42 -1.49 8.19
CA ASP A 16 12.55 -1.76 7.29
C ASP A 16 12.49 -0.85 6.07
N TYR A 17 12.94 0.39 6.24
CA TYR A 17 12.93 1.37 5.16
C TYR A 17 13.80 0.94 3.98
N LYS A 18 14.93 0.28 4.24
CA LYS A 18 15.82 -0.17 3.16
C LYS A 18 15.10 -1.15 2.24
N LEU A 19 14.37 -2.09 2.81
CA LEU A 19 13.57 -3.03 2.04
C LEU A 19 12.50 -2.29 1.25
N MET A 20 11.76 -1.38 1.91
CA MET A 20 10.73 -0.60 1.23
C MET A 20 11.31 0.17 0.06
N SER A 21 12.43 0.85 0.26
CA SER A 21 13.07 1.65 -0.78
C SER A 21 13.43 0.78 -2.00
N THR A 22 14.00 -0.40 -1.75
CA THR A 22 14.35 -1.34 -2.83
C THR A 22 13.12 -1.78 -3.61
N ILE A 23 12.07 -2.18 -2.90
CA ILE A 23 10.82 -2.67 -3.52
C ILE A 23 10.13 -1.55 -4.30
N LEU A 24 9.96 -0.39 -3.68
CA LEU A 24 9.26 0.71 -4.35
C LEU A 24 10.01 1.19 -5.59
N ARG A 25 11.34 1.25 -5.51
CA ARG A 25 12.14 1.64 -6.67
C ARG A 25 11.90 0.70 -7.85
N THR A 26 11.87 -0.58 -7.58
CA THR A 26 11.65 -1.60 -8.62
C THR A 26 10.25 -1.51 -9.20
N ILE A 27 9.24 -1.39 -8.34
CA ILE A 27 7.84 -1.34 -8.79
C ILE A 27 7.57 -0.03 -9.56
N PHE A 28 8.06 1.10 -9.04
CA PHE A 28 7.75 2.41 -9.62
C PHE A 28 8.33 2.59 -11.02
N LYS A 29 9.35 1.81 -11.40
CA LYS A 29 9.88 1.84 -12.76
C LYS A 29 8.86 1.42 -13.80
N LYS A 30 7.85 0.66 -13.40
CA LYS A 30 6.80 0.18 -14.30
C LYS A 30 5.73 1.24 -14.58
N TYR A 31 5.74 2.34 -13.84
CA TYR A 31 4.68 3.34 -13.91
C TYR A 31 5.26 4.71 -14.16
N LYS A 32 4.44 5.59 -14.73
CA LYS A 32 4.83 6.97 -15.01
C LYS A 32 3.96 7.92 -14.21
N ASN A 33 4.53 9.08 -13.91
CA ASN A 33 3.78 10.15 -13.25
C ASN A 33 3.16 9.67 -11.93
N VAL A 34 3.99 9.10 -11.06
CA VAL A 34 3.54 8.46 -9.83
C VAL A 34 3.20 9.49 -8.77
N LYS A 35 2.08 9.27 -8.09
CA LYS A 35 1.71 9.95 -6.85
C LYS A 35 1.46 8.90 -5.78
N ILE A 36 2.01 9.11 -4.58
CA ILE A 36 1.82 8.18 -3.47
C ILE A 36 0.58 8.58 -2.67
N ILE A 37 -0.23 7.59 -2.33
CA ILE A 37 -1.39 7.73 -1.46
C ILE A 37 -1.06 7.02 -0.14
N SER A 38 -1.26 7.69 0.98
CA SER A 38 -0.90 7.14 2.30
C SER A 38 -2.05 7.30 3.29
N GLY A 39 -2.26 6.27 4.11
CA GLY A 39 -3.23 6.33 5.20
C GLY A 39 -2.72 7.03 6.44
N HIS A 40 -1.47 7.44 6.45
CA HIS A 40 -0.86 8.24 7.51
C HIS A 40 -0.78 7.54 8.87
N ALA A 41 -0.89 6.22 8.90
CA ALA A 41 -0.66 5.45 10.12
C ALA A 41 0.85 5.28 10.34
N ARG A 42 1.24 4.95 11.58
CA ARG A 42 2.65 4.63 11.83
C ARG A 42 3.05 3.38 11.05
N GLY A 43 4.35 3.14 10.93
CA GLY A 43 4.90 1.99 10.22
C GLY A 43 4.96 2.20 8.73
N ALA A 44 4.45 1.26 7.96
CA ALA A 44 4.60 1.28 6.50
C ALA A 44 4.05 2.56 5.85
N ASP A 45 2.89 3.06 6.31
CA ASP A 45 2.29 4.27 5.76
C ASP A 45 3.26 5.46 5.85
N LYS A 46 3.78 5.70 7.05
CA LYS A 46 4.70 6.81 7.29
C LYS A 46 6.01 6.64 6.52
N LEU A 47 6.52 5.43 6.42
CA LEU A 47 7.74 5.18 5.65
C LEU A 47 7.52 5.43 4.17
N GLY A 48 6.33 5.15 3.65
CA GLY A 48 5.97 5.50 2.28
C GLY A 48 6.00 7.00 2.04
N GLU A 49 5.56 7.78 3.05
CA GLU A 49 5.64 9.25 2.97
C GLU A 49 7.10 9.72 2.99
N VAL A 50 7.95 9.09 3.79
CA VAL A 50 9.39 9.38 3.80
C VAL A 50 10.00 9.10 2.44
N TYR A 51 9.65 7.98 1.83
CA TYR A 51 10.11 7.63 0.48
C TYR A 51 9.69 8.70 -0.53
N ALA A 52 8.43 9.13 -0.48
CA ALA A 52 7.92 10.17 -1.37
C ALA A 52 8.73 11.46 -1.22
N TRP A 53 8.96 11.87 0.03
CA TRP A 53 9.71 13.08 0.31
C TRP A 53 11.14 12.99 -0.21
N LYS A 54 11.83 11.88 0.04
CA LYS A 54 13.22 11.70 -0.39
C LYS A 54 13.38 11.67 -1.91
N HIS A 55 12.38 11.18 -2.62
CA HIS A 55 12.43 11.04 -4.07
C HIS A 55 11.63 12.11 -4.81
N ARG A 56 11.15 13.13 -4.09
CA ARG A 56 10.40 14.25 -4.67
C ARG A 56 9.16 13.77 -5.43
N ILE A 57 8.48 12.76 -4.89
CA ILE A 57 7.24 12.23 -5.43
C ILE A 57 6.07 12.90 -4.70
N PRO A 58 5.08 13.45 -5.43
CA PRO A 58 3.90 14.00 -4.76
C PRO A 58 3.19 12.93 -3.94
N PHE A 59 2.66 13.30 -2.78
CA PHE A 59 1.87 12.36 -2.00
C PHE A 59 0.68 13.05 -1.34
N GLN A 60 -0.35 12.25 -1.08
CA GLN A 60 -1.58 12.71 -0.44
C GLN A 60 -1.90 11.77 0.71
N ILE A 61 -2.27 12.34 1.86
CA ILE A 61 -2.62 11.55 3.04
C ILE A 61 -4.13 11.46 3.19
N PHE A 62 -4.59 10.29 3.67
CA PHE A 62 -5.98 10.00 3.98
C PHE A 62 -6.05 9.52 5.42
N PRO A 63 -5.98 10.42 6.41
CA PRO A 63 -6.00 9.98 7.80
C PRO A 63 -7.36 9.41 8.18
N ALA A 64 -7.36 8.37 9.02
CA ALA A 64 -8.60 7.81 9.53
C ALA A 64 -9.22 8.78 10.55
N ASP A 65 -10.52 8.99 10.44
CA ASP A 65 -11.26 9.88 11.35
C ASP A 65 -11.86 9.09 12.50
N TRP A 66 -11.03 8.74 13.47
CA TRP A 66 -11.43 7.93 14.61
C TRP A 66 -12.48 8.61 15.47
N ASN A 67 -12.47 9.94 15.53
CA ASN A 67 -13.44 10.69 16.34
C ASN A 67 -14.85 10.58 15.78
N THR A 68 -14.99 10.56 14.46
CA THR A 68 -16.30 10.49 13.81
C THR A 68 -16.78 9.03 13.68
N TYR A 69 -15.90 8.11 13.28
CA TYR A 69 -16.32 6.76 12.90
C TYR A 69 -15.92 5.65 13.88
N GLY A 70 -15.13 5.97 14.92
CA GLY A 70 -14.70 4.98 15.88
C GLY A 70 -13.95 3.84 15.23
N ARG A 71 -14.32 2.61 15.56
CA ARG A 71 -13.63 1.40 15.06
C ARG A 71 -13.68 1.25 13.55
N ARG A 72 -14.64 1.87 12.89
CA ARG A 72 -14.83 1.76 11.45
C ARG A 72 -13.96 2.72 10.66
N ALA A 73 -13.28 3.63 11.34
CA ALA A 73 -12.52 4.71 10.69
C ALA A 73 -11.46 4.19 9.73
N GLY A 74 -10.73 3.14 10.14
CA GLY A 74 -9.69 2.55 9.29
C GLY A 74 -10.25 1.94 8.02
N ALA A 75 -11.34 1.19 8.12
CA ALA A 75 -11.97 0.56 6.96
C ALA A 75 -12.55 1.62 6.01
N ILE A 76 -13.17 2.66 6.55
CA ILE A 76 -13.72 3.75 5.74
C ILE A 76 -12.59 4.46 4.98
N ARG A 77 -11.47 4.75 5.64
CA ARG A 77 -10.32 5.38 5.04
C ARG A 77 -9.72 4.50 3.92
N ASN A 78 -9.61 3.18 4.19
CA ASN A 78 -9.09 2.24 3.20
C ASN A 78 -9.93 2.24 1.92
N GLU A 79 -11.26 2.29 2.07
CA GLU A 79 -12.15 2.33 0.93
C GLU A 79 -11.98 3.63 0.12
N LYS A 80 -11.82 4.75 0.81
CA LYS A 80 -11.55 6.02 0.12
C LYS A 80 -10.27 5.97 -0.69
N MET A 81 -9.20 5.41 -0.13
CA MET A 81 -7.95 5.26 -0.85
C MET A 81 -8.10 4.35 -2.07
N ALA A 82 -8.77 3.21 -1.91
CA ALA A 82 -8.97 2.27 -3.00
C ALA A 82 -9.78 2.90 -4.14
N SER A 83 -10.75 3.75 -3.81
CA SER A 83 -11.60 4.39 -4.82
C SER A 83 -10.83 5.37 -5.71
N VAL A 84 -9.71 5.90 -5.26
CA VAL A 84 -8.90 6.84 -6.04
C VAL A 84 -7.58 6.26 -6.54
N GLY A 85 -7.13 5.15 -5.96
CA GLY A 85 -5.85 4.54 -6.29
C GLY A 85 -5.90 3.68 -7.54
N ASN A 86 -4.73 3.40 -8.10
CA ASN A 86 -4.57 2.51 -9.25
C ASN A 86 -3.81 1.26 -8.87
N VAL A 87 -2.89 1.38 -7.92
CA VAL A 87 -1.97 0.32 -7.51
C VAL A 87 -1.88 0.34 -5.99
N LEU A 88 -1.79 -0.83 -5.38
CA LEU A 88 -1.51 -0.96 -3.95
C LEU A 88 -0.22 -1.72 -3.75
N VAL A 89 0.68 -1.19 -2.94
CA VAL A 89 1.86 -1.90 -2.45
C VAL A 89 1.76 -1.95 -0.94
N VAL A 90 1.60 -3.15 -0.37
CA VAL A 90 1.50 -3.31 1.08
C VAL A 90 2.67 -4.13 1.62
N PHE A 91 3.16 -3.72 2.78
CA PHE A 91 4.19 -4.42 3.53
C PHE A 91 3.50 -5.09 4.73
N TRP A 92 3.23 -6.38 4.60
CA TRP A 92 2.35 -7.11 5.51
C TRP A 92 3.10 -8.14 6.33
N ASP A 93 2.77 -8.20 7.61
CA ASP A 93 3.32 -9.20 8.55
C ASP A 93 2.54 -10.53 8.54
N GLY A 94 1.48 -10.62 7.74
CA GLY A 94 0.63 -11.80 7.66
C GLY A 94 -0.43 -11.86 8.76
N ILE A 95 -0.46 -10.88 9.66
CA ILE A 95 -1.34 -10.89 10.85
C ILE A 95 -2.23 -9.66 10.90
N SER A 96 -1.73 -8.50 10.54
CA SER A 96 -2.44 -7.22 10.65
C SER A 96 -3.77 -7.25 9.89
N ARG A 97 -4.86 -7.04 10.61
CA ARG A 97 -6.21 -7.05 10.03
C ARG A 97 -6.49 -5.82 9.19
N GLY A 98 -5.98 -4.68 9.60
CA GLY A 98 -6.14 -3.45 8.82
C GLY A 98 -5.47 -3.54 7.46
N THR A 99 -4.31 -4.19 7.40
CA THR A 99 -3.61 -4.43 6.15
C THR A 99 -4.37 -5.43 5.28
N LEU A 100 -4.90 -6.50 5.88
CA LEU A 100 -5.72 -7.46 5.15
C LEU A 100 -6.97 -6.79 4.58
N ASP A 101 -7.62 -5.92 5.35
CA ASP A 101 -8.75 -5.14 4.87
C ASP A 101 -8.37 -4.29 3.66
N MET A 102 -7.21 -3.62 3.72
CA MET A 102 -6.74 -2.80 2.60
C MET A 102 -6.53 -3.65 1.34
N ILE A 103 -5.93 -4.82 1.49
CA ILE A 103 -5.73 -5.74 0.37
C ILE A 103 -7.07 -6.14 -0.24
N THR A 104 -8.02 -6.55 0.61
CA THR A 104 -9.34 -6.99 0.18
C THR A 104 -10.08 -5.90 -0.58
N VAL A 105 -10.11 -4.69 -0.03
CA VAL A 105 -10.79 -3.56 -0.64
C VAL A 105 -10.14 -3.17 -1.97
N ALA A 106 -8.80 -3.17 -2.02
CA ALA A 106 -8.10 -2.85 -3.25
C ALA A 106 -8.46 -3.84 -4.37
N LEU A 107 -8.54 -5.12 -4.04
CA LEU A 107 -8.94 -6.13 -5.01
C LEU A 107 -10.38 -5.93 -5.48
N GLU A 108 -11.28 -5.56 -4.58
CA GLU A 108 -12.67 -5.26 -4.94
C GLU A 108 -12.77 -4.07 -5.90
N TYR A 109 -11.84 -3.13 -5.83
CA TYR A 109 -11.78 -1.98 -6.73
C TYR A 109 -10.90 -2.22 -7.95
N ASP A 110 -10.48 -3.46 -8.18
CA ASP A 110 -9.68 -3.88 -9.33
C ASP A 110 -8.30 -3.21 -9.43
N LEU A 111 -7.71 -2.85 -8.30
CA LEU A 111 -6.35 -2.33 -8.29
C LEU A 111 -5.34 -3.44 -8.58
N MET A 112 -4.20 -3.07 -9.14
CA MET A 112 -3.04 -3.96 -9.15
C MET A 112 -2.47 -4.00 -7.74
N VAL A 113 -2.33 -5.20 -7.15
CA VAL A 113 -1.93 -5.35 -5.76
C VAL A 113 -0.59 -6.08 -5.67
N TYR A 114 0.36 -5.48 -4.96
CA TYR A 114 1.64 -6.09 -4.61
C TYR A 114 1.64 -6.29 -3.09
N VAL A 115 1.66 -7.55 -2.66
CA VAL A 115 1.75 -7.88 -1.23
C VAL A 115 3.18 -8.28 -0.94
N VAL A 116 3.88 -7.46 -0.17
CA VAL A 116 5.25 -7.75 0.25
C VAL A 116 5.19 -8.42 1.61
N ASP A 117 5.36 -9.74 1.59
CA ASP A 117 5.44 -10.54 2.81
C ASP A 117 6.88 -10.46 3.33
N TYR A 118 7.16 -9.47 4.17
CA TYR A 118 8.53 -9.20 4.59
C TYR A 118 9.05 -10.22 5.60
N ARG A 119 8.17 -11.02 6.19
CA ARG A 119 8.59 -12.08 7.10
C ARG A 119 9.13 -13.29 6.36
N ASN A 120 8.64 -13.53 5.14
CA ASN A 120 9.05 -14.67 4.31
C ASN A 120 9.83 -14.24 3.05
N SER A 121 10.13 -12.95 2.92
CA SER A 121 10.90 -12.38 1.82
C SER A 121 10.31 -12.71 0.45
N LYS A 122 8.99 -12.49 0.30
CA LYS A 122 8.28 -12.78 -0.95
C LYS A 122 7.35 -11.62 -1.33
N VAL A 123 7.14 -11.48 -2.63
CA VAL A 123 6.16 -10.53 -3.17
C VAL A 123 5.11 -11.31 -3.95
N TYR A 124 3.87 -11.10 -3.61
CA TYR A 124 2.73 -11.68 -4.30
C TYR A 124 2.07 -10.58 -5.13
N ILE A 125 1.73 -10.89 -6.38
CA ILE A 125 1.15 -9.94 -7.30
C ILE A 125 -0.21 -10.44 -7.76
N GLY A 126 -1.23 -9.60 -7.69
CA GLY A 126 -2.55 -9.95 -8.14
C GLY A 126 -3.35 -8.74 -8.59
N LYS A 127 -4.40 -8.96 -9.36
CA LYS A 127 -5.29 -7.92 -9.83
C LYS A 127 -6.75 -8.24 -9.53
N GLU A 128 -7.06 -9.50 -9.25
CA GLU A 128 -8.39 -9.96 -8.95
C GLU A 128 -8.41 -10.68 -7.62
N ALA A 129 -9.52 -10.67 -6.94
CA ALA A 129 -9.63 -11.22 -5.59
C ALA A 129 -9.22 -12.70 -5.48
N ASN A 130 -9.46 -13.47 -6.53
CA ASN A 130 -9.14 -14.89 -6.56
C ASN A 130 -7.76 -15.19 -7.13
N ASN A 131 -6.94 -14.17 -7.38
CA ASN A 131 -5.67 -14.31 -8.08
C ASN A 131 -4.53 -13.62 -7.35
N ILE A 132 -4.70 -13.28 -6.08
CA ILE A 132 -3.71 -12.49 -5.34
C ILE A 132 -2.38 -13.23 -5.17
N PHE A 133 -2.40 -14.55 -5.05
CA PHE A 133 -1.19 -15.34 -4.85
C PHE A 133 -0.78 -16.11 -6.10
N GLY A 134 -1.18 -15.63 -7.27
CA GLY A 134 -0.87 -16.31 -8.52
C GLY A 134 0.59 -16.25 -8.92
N GLU A 135 1.33 -15.28 -8.43
CA GLU A 135 2.73 -15.10 -8.78
C GLU A 135 3.52 -14.70 -7.55
N ILE A 136 4.70 -15.31 -7.38
CA ILE A 136 5.57 -15.05 -6.24
C ILE A 136 6.92 -14.58 -6.78
N LEU A 137 7.37 -13.42 -6.30
CA LEU A 137 8.66 -12.87 -6.66
C LEU A 137 9.55 -12.84 -5.42
N PRO A 138 10.71 -13.54 -5.44
CA PRO A 138 11.65 -13.45 -4.33
C PRO A 138 12.37 -12.11 -4.33
N PHE A 139 12.74 -11.66 -3.14
CA PHE A 139 13.54 -10.45 -3.00
C PHE A 139 15.01 -10.73 -3.29
#